data_c3c0e4bb2f967f4cf4aa6b7ccfd9b3d7
#
_entry.id   c3c0e4bb2f967f4cf4aa6b7ccfd9b3d7
#
_cell.length_a   1.000
_cell.length_b   1.000
_cell.length_c   1.000
_cell.angle_alpha   90.00
_cell.angle_beta   90.00
_cell.angle_gamma   90.00
#
_symmetry.space_group_name_H-M   'P 1'
#
loop_
_entity.id
_entity.type
_entity.pdbx_description
1 polymer ?
#
loop_
_entity_poly.entity_id
_entity_poly.type
_entity_poly.pdbx_seq_one_letter_code
_entity_poly.pdbx_strand_id
1 'polypeptide(L)'
;MVLDCVSTGKAGHAARNEGINAITLAMKDIEWFNTYQFPEKSDFLGPVKMSVTIIHAGTQHNVVPDRCEFTVDIRTNEFYPNEKLFELIKSQVGCEIKARSFRLNSTRTDLQHPFVRRAVMMGKEPFGSPTLSDQALMHFPSVKIGPGNSARSHAADEYIGLMEIRAAID
;
A
#
# COMPACT_ATOMS: atom_id res chain seq x y z
N MET A 1 -2.96 -0.03 2.74
CA MET A 1 -3.93 1.07 3.02
C MET A 1 -4.22 1.82 1.73
N VAL A 2 -5.45 2.35 1.54
CA VAL A 2 -5.79 3.20 0.38
C VAL A 2 -6.27 4.54 0.90
N LEU A 3 -5.75 5.63 0.33
CA LEU A 3 -6.16 6.99 0.63
C LEU A 3 -6.94 7.59 -0.55
N ASP A 4 -8.05 8.24 -0.24
CA ASP A 4 -8.73 9.18 -1.13
C ASP A 4 -8.29 10.59 -0.72
N CYS A 5 -7.77 11.34 -1.69
CA CYS A 5 -7.15 12.63 -1.51
C CYS A 5 -7.90 13.69 -2.31
N VAL A 6 -8.07 14.88 -1.73
CA VAL A 6 -8.78 16.00 -2.37
C VAL A 6 -7.99 17.29 -2.18
N SER A 7 -7.53 17.87 -3.28
CA SER A 7 -7.00 19.22 -3.30
C SER A 7 -8.10 20.19 -3.73
N THR A 8 -8.35 21.20 -2.91
CA THR A 8 -9.37 22.23 -3.14
C THR A 8 -8.73 23.57 -3.49
N GLY A 9 -9.12 24.11 -4.62
CA GLY A 9 -8.70 25.40 -5.13
C GLY A 9 -9.88 26.38 -5.22
N LYS A 10 -9.89 27.19 -6.27
CA LYS A 10 -10.95 28.14 -6.59
C LYS A 10 -11.13 28.24 -8.09
N ALA A 11 -12.36 28.05 -8.58
CA ALA A 11 -12.65 28.19 -10.01
C ALA A 11 -12.39 29.62 -10.51
N GLY A 12 -11.98 29.74 -11.76
CA GLY A 12 -11.72 31.02 -12.42
C GLY A 12 -11.54 30.86 -13.92
N HIS A 13 -11.51 31.97 -14.66
CA HIS A 13 -11.27 31.95 -16.09
C HIS A 13 -9.77 31.80 -16.38
N ALA A 14 -9.38 30.75 -17.12
CA ALA A 14 -7.97 30.43 -17.35
C ALA A 14 -7.16 31.57 -17.99
N ALA A 15 -7.81 32.41 -18.86
CA ALA A 15 -7.16 33.54 -19.55
C ALA A 15 -7.04 34.80 -18.69
N ARG A 16 -7.57 34.84 -17.46
CA ARG A 16 -7.63 36.09 -16.65
C ARG A 16 -6.74 36.07 -15.39
N ASN A 17 -5.92 35.01 -15.21
CA ASN A 17 -5.16 34.75 -13.98
C ASN A 17 -6.02 34.78 -12.71
N GLU A 18 -7.26 34.32 -12.83
CA GLU A 18 -8.23 34.20 -11.74
C GLU A 18 -8.24 32.75 -11.22
N GLY A 19 -8.60 32.61 -9.95
CA GLY A 19 -8.77 31.30 -9.33
C GLY A 19 -7.49 30.74 -8.72
N ILE A 20 -7.62 29.54 -8.15
CA ILE A 20 -6.52 28.73 -7.58
C ILE A 20 -6.66 27.33 -8.18
N ASN A 21 -5.69 26.94 -8.98
CA ASN A 21 -5.75 25.67 -9.70
C ASN A 21 -5.52 24.47 -8.77
N ALA A 22 -6.57 23.68 -8.55
CA ALA A 22 -6.51 22.48 -7.71
C ALA A 22 -5.56 21.41 -8.27
N ILE A 23 -5.37 21.33 -9.59
CA ILE A 23 -4.38 20.43 -10.19
C ILE A 23 -2.97 20.82 -9.75
N THR A 24 -2.64 22.11 -9.79
CA THR A 24 -1.30 22.59 -9.39
C THR A 24 -1.04 22.35 -7.90
N LEU A 25 -2.08 22.45 -7.06
CA LEU A 25 -1.96 22.08 -5.64
C LEU A 25 -1.74 20.58 -5.49
N ALA A 26 -2.55 19.74 -6.15
CA ALA A 26 -2.42 18.28 -6.11
C ALA A 26 -1.05 17.79 -6.60
N MET A 27 -0.46 18.43 -7.61
CA MET A 27 0.87 18.05 -8.15
C MET A 27 1.95 18.08 -7.07
N LYS A 28 1.91 19.03 -6.13
CA LYS A 28 2.89 19.10 -5.02
C LYS A 28 2.75 17.90 -4.09
N ASP A 29 1.52 17.54 -3.74
CA ASP A 29 1.26 16.40 -2.88
C ASP A 29 1.59 15.08 -3.60
N ILE A 30 1.26 14.97 -4.88
CA ILE A 30 1.59 13.81 -5.73
C ILE A 30 3.11 13.63 -5.85
N GLU A 31 3.86 14.71 -6.01
CA GLU A 31 5.34 14.68 -6.02
C GLU A 31 5.86 14.15 -4.68
N TRP A 32 5.30 14.62 -3.56
CA TRP A 32 5.66 14.09 -2.25
C TRP A 32 5.37 12.58 -2.15
N PHE A 33 4.19 12.11 -2.55
CA PHE A 33 3.86 10.68 -2.56
C PHE A 33 4.80 9.83 -3.41
N ASN A 34 5.31 10.38 -4.51
CA ASN A 34 6.19 9.68 -5.42
C ASN A 34 7.66 9.67 -4.96
N THR A 35 8.07 10.65 -4.16
CA THR A 35 9.49 10.85 -3.83
C THR A 35 9.84 10.56 -2.38
N TYR A 36 8.88 10.66 -1.45
CA TYR A 36 9.16 10.48 -0.03
C TYR A 36 9.62 9.05 0.28
N GLN A 37 10.70 8.94 1.03
CA GLN A 37 11.27 7.68 1.48
C GLN A 37 11.13 7.54 2.98
N PHE A 38 10.44 6.50 3.41
CA PHE A 38 10.33 6.17 4.82
C PHE A 38 11.66 5.61 5.35
N PRO A 39 12.15 6.05 6.52
CA PRO A 39 13.47 5.64 7.03
C PRO A 39 13.57 4.14 7.34
N GLU A 40 12.50 3.52 7.86
CA GLU A 40 12.54 2.12 8.25
C GLU A 40 12.09 1.20 7.12
N LYS A 41 12.97 0.23 6.79
CA LYS A 41 12.75 -0.77 5.75
C LYS A 41 12.67 -2.14 6.38
N SER A 42 11.70 -2.94 5.96
CA SER A 42 11.59 -4.33 6.37
C SER A 42 12.59 -5.20 5.61
N ASP A 43 13.22 -6.14 6.31
CA ASP A 43 14.08 -7.14 5.68
C ASP A 43 13.30 -8.07 4.74
N PHE A 44 12.01 -8.26 5.01
CA PHE A 44 11.13 -9.15 4.24
C PHE A 44 10.21 -8.43 3.25
N LEU A 45 9.65 -7.28 3.62
CA LEU A 45 8.68 -6.54 2.80
C LEU A 45 9.30 -5.35 2.07
N GLY A 46 10.53 -4.98 2.43
CA GLY A 46 11.21 -3.81 1.90
C GLY A 46 10.66 -2.48 2.45
N PRO A 47 10.84 -1.37 1.72
CA PRO A 47 10.34 -0.06 2.11
C PRO A 47 8.81 0.02 1.95
N VAL A 48 8.19 0.96 2.65
CA VAL A 48 6.83 1.41 2.35
C VAL A 48 6.79 1.92 0.91
N LYS A 49 5.78 1.50 0.14
CA LYS A 49 5.57 1.96 -1.24
C LYS A 49 4.27 2.72 -1.32
N MET A 50 4.30 3.87 -1.98
CA MET A 50 3.12 4.68 -2.28
C MET A 50 3.00 4.85 -3.80
N SER A 51 1.79 4.73 -4.33
CA SER A 51 1.53 4.91 -5.76
C SER A 51 0.22 5.64 -5.96
N VAL A 52 0.25 6.76 -6.66
CA VAL A 52 -0.97 7.43 -7.12
C VAL A 52 -1.53 6.61 -8.30
N THR A 53 -2.76 6.09 -8.14
CA THR A 53 -3.34 5.14 -9.09
C THR A 53 -4.55 5.68 -9.85
N ILE A 54 -5.18 6.72 -9.34
CA ILE A 54 -6.34 7.38 -9.96
C ILE A 54 -6.19 8.88 -9.77
N ILE A 55 -6.57 9.67 -10.78
CA ILE A 55 -6.67 11.12 -10.69
C ILE A 55 -7.82 11.63 -11.56
N HIS A 56 -8.61 12.56 -11.01
CA HIS A 56 -9.71 13.24 -11.69
C HIS A 56 -9.70 14.74 -11.38
N ALA A 57 -9.72 15.58 -12.40
CA ALA A 57 -9.82 17.04 -12.24
C ALA A 57 -10.27 17.71 -13.54
N GLY A 58 -10.93 18.86 -13.38
CA GLY A 58 -11.36 19.73 -14.48
C GLY A 58 -12.48 19.15 -15.32
N THR A 59 -13.26 20.04 -15.95
CA THR A 59 -14.38 19.69 -16.81
C THR A 59 -14.36 20.45 -18.14
N GLN A 60 -13.67 21.61 -18.19
CA GLN A 60 -13.62 22.47 -19.35
C GLN A 60 -12.21 23.05 -19.54
N HIS A 61 -11.74 23.17 -20.78
CA HIS A 61 -10.38 23.61 -21.10
C HIS A 61 -10.07 25.07 -20.73
N ASN A 62 -11.08 25.91 -20.55
CA ASN A 62 -10.96 27.35 -20.27
C ASN A 62 -11.33 27.72 -18.82
N VAL A 63 -11.56 26.74 -17.95
CA VAL A 63 -11.89 26.94 -16.55
C VAL A 63 -10.77 26.37 -15.66
N VAL A 64 -10.26 27.19 -14.74
CA VAL A 64 -9.34 26.73 -13.70
C VAL A 64 -10.11 25.80 -12.76
N PRO A 65 -9.69 24.53 -12.57
CA PRO A 65 -10.39 23.59 -11.73
C PRO A 65 -10.24 23.94 -10.26
N ASP A 66 -11.34 23.90 -9.53
CA ASP A 66 -11.40 24.14 -8.08
C ASP A 66 -11.29 22.85 -7.25
N ARG A 67 -11.28 21.69 -7.91
CA ARG A 67 -11.20 20.38 -7.25
C ARG A 67 -10.33 19.42 -8.07
N CYS A 68 -9.44 18.73 -7.37
CA CYS A 68 -8.67 17.61 -7.90
C CYS A 68 -8.72 16.47 -6.90
N GLU A 69 -9.23 15.34 -7.36
CA GLU A 69 -9.35 14.11 -6.57
C GLU A 69 -8.32 13.10 -7.07
N PHE A 70 -7.63 12.43 -6.15
CA PHE A 70 -6.72 11.35 -6.51
C PHE A 70 -6.68 10.27 -5.44
N THR A 71 -6.33 9.05 -5.84
CA THR A 71 -6.25 7.90 -4.95
C THR A 71 -4.83 7.39 -4.87
N VAL A 72 -4.39 7.07 -3.66
CA VAL A 72 -3.05 6.53 -3.39
C VAL A 72 -3.17 5.12 -2.81
N ASP A 73 -2.57 4.13 -3.48
CA ASP A 73 -2.36 2.79 -2.91
C ASP A 73 -1.06 2.77 -2.11
N ILE A 74 -1.13 2.35 -0.85
CA ILE A 74 0.01 2.31 0.06
C ILE A 74 0.23 0.88 0.55
N ARG A 75 1.43 0.36 0.28
CA ARG A 75 1.92 -0.92 0.78
C ARG A 75 2.82 -0.68 1.96
N THR A 76 2.32 -1.01 3.14
CA THR A 76 3.00 -0.79 4.42
C THR A 76 3.89 -1.98 4.77
N ASN A 77 4.77 -1.79 5.74
CA ASN A 77 5.51 -2.85 6.40
C ASN A 77 5.22 -2.85 7.91
N GLU A 78 5.82 -3.74 8.65
CA GLU A 78 5.57 -3.96 10.08
C GLU A 78 5.98 -2.79 10.99
N PHE A 79 6.80 -1.85 10.50
CA PHE A 79 7.25 -0.68 11.27
C PHE A 79 6.22 0.47 11.24
N TYR A 80 5.32 0.45 10.25
CA TYR A 80 4.35 1.51 10.02
C TYR A 80 2.91 0.98 10.06
N PRO A 81 2.30 0.84 11.27
CA PRO A 81 0.86 0.59 11.38
C PRO A 81 0.06 1.65 10.62
N ASN A 82 -1.04 1.25 10.00
CA ASN A 82 -1.81 2.12 9.10
C ASN A 82 -2.22 3.45 9.72
N GLU A 83 -2.63 3.46 10.99
CA GLU A 83 -3.04 4.68 11.70
C GLU A 83 -1.86 5.64 11.91
N LYS A 84 -0.71 5.11 12.36
CA LYS A 84 0.50 5.92 12.54
C LYS A 84 1.01 6.48 11.21
N LEU A 85 0.96 5.66 10.16
CA LEU A 85 1.35 6.06 8.81
C LEU A 85 0.44 7.16 8.26
N PHE A 86 -0.88 7.03 8.49
CA PHE A 86 -1.86 8.04 8.09
C PHE A 86 -1.58 9.40 8.74
N GLU A 87 -1.35 9.45 10.05
CA GLU A 87 -1.05 10.71 10.75
C GLU A 87 0.27 11.34 10.28
N LEU A 88 1.28 10.51 9.98
CA LEU A 88 2.52 11.00 9.40
C LEU A 88 2.26 11.64 8.02
N ILE A 89 1.57 10.95 7.12
CA ILE A 89 1.24 11.48 5.79
C ILE A 89 0.44 12.77 5.91
N LYS A 90 -0.59 12.79 6.76
CA LYS A 90 -1.45 13.96 6.99
C LYS A 90 -0.67 15.20 7.43
N SER A 91 0.44 15.02 8.13
CA SER A 91 1.31 16.12 8.53
C SER A 91 2.20 16.68 7.41
N GLN A 92 2.30 15.98 6.29
CA GLN A 92 3.24 16.30 5.19
C GLN A 92 2.55 16.84 3.94
N VAL A 93 1.28 16.50 3.72
CA VAL A 93 0.53 16.89 2.52
C VAL A 93 -0.42 18.03 2.79
N GLY A 94 -0.69 18.83 1.78
CA GLY A 94 -1.62 19.97 1.87
C GLY A 94 -3.06 19.63 1.51
N CYS A 95 -3.29 18.49 0.84
CA CYS A 95 -4.63 18.03 0.48
C CYS A 95 -5.37 17.41 1.68
N GLU A 96 -6.69 17.40 1.62
CA GLU A 96 -7.51 16.58 2.51
C GLU A 96 -7.30 15.11 2.17
N ILE A 97 -7.04 14.27 3.18
CA ILE A 97 -6.87 12.84 3.00
C ILE A 97 -7.88 12.05 3.83
N LYS A 98 -8.37 10.96 3.27
CA LYS A 98 -9.27 10.01 3.95
C LYS A 98 -8.81 8.58 3.68
N ALA A 99 -8.53 7.84 4.74
CA ALA A 99 -8.25 6.41 4.62
C ALA A 99 -9.55 5.62 4.43
N ARG A 100 -9.58 4.69 3.47
CA ARG A 100 -10.74 3.80 3.29
C ARG A 100 -10.86 2.81 4.44
N SER A 101 -9.75 2.36 5.01
CA SER A 101 -9.71 1.45 6.16
C SER A 101 -8.31 1.41 6.78
N PHE A 102 -8.25 1.27 8.10
CA PHE A 102 -7.02 1.01 8.87
C PHE A 102 -6.87 -0.46 9.28
N ARG A 103 -7.90 -1.29 9.03
CA ARG A 103 -8.05 -2.62 9.61
C ARG A 103 -6.95 -3.61 9.24
N LEU A 104 -6.42 -3.53 8.01
CA LEU A 104 -5.52 -4.54 7.46
C LEU A 104 -4.08 -4.04 7.54
N ASN A 105 -3.43 -4.32 8.66
CA ASN A 105 -2.03 -3.99 8.89
C ASN A 105 -1.09 -5.09 8.38
N SER A 106 0.16 -4.71 8.10
CA SER A 106 1.24 -5.68 7.91
C SER A 106 1.50 -6.44 9.20
N THR A 107 1.82 -7.72 9.07
CA THR A 107 2.12 -8.61 10.21
C THR A 107 3.55 -9.12 10.10
N ARG A 108 4.16 -9.40 11.25
CA ARG A 108 5.47 -10.05 11.34
C ARG A 108 5.44 -11.08 12.46
N THR A 109 6.02 -12.24 12.22
CA THR A 109 6.32 -13.23 13.26
C THR A 109 7.83 -13.35 13.40
N ASP A 110 8.30 -13.35 14.65
CA ASP A 110 9.73 -13.43 14.97
C ASP A 110 10.31 -14.75 14.40
N LEU A 111 11.49 -14.68 13.80
CA LEU A 111 12.20 -15.85 13.29
C LEU A 111 12.54 -16.87 14.38
N GLN A 112 12.66 -16.43 15.65
CA GLN A 112 12.86 -17.31 16.81
C GLN A 112 11.58 -17.97 17.33
N HIS A 113 10.41 -17.57 16.79
CA HIS A 113 9.14 -18.19 17.17
C HIS A 113 9.17 -19.71 16.89
N PRO A 114 8.68 -20.55 17.81
CA PRO A 114 8.75 -22.02 17.67
C PRO A 114 8.24 -22.55 16.33
N PHE A 115 7.17 -22.00 15.79
CA PHE A 115 6.62 -22.40 14.49
C PHE A 115 7.60 -22.11 13.35
N VAL A 116 8.22 -20.92 13.34
CA VAL A 116 9.18 -20.53 12.31
C VAL A 116 10.42 -21.41 12.38
N ARG A 117 10.98 -21.59 13.60
CA ARG A 117 12.13 -22.48 13.80
C ARG A 117 11.84 -23.92 13.36
N ARG A 118 10.66 -24.45 13.67
CA ARG A 118 10.27 -25.78 13.22
C ARG A 118 10.19 -25.87 11.71
N ALA A 119 9.59 -24.88 11.03
CA ALA A 119 9.52 -24.84 9.58
C ALA A 119 10.92 -24.79 8.93
N VAL A 120 11.83 -24.00 9.50
CA VAL A 120 13.24 -23.93 9.03
C VAL A 120 13.95 -25.28 9.21
N MET A 121 13.74 -25.97 10.33
CA MET A 121 14.28 -27.32 10.55
C MET A 121 13.73 -28.36 9.54
N MET A 122 12.55 -28.11 9.00
CA MET A 122 11.93 -28.90 7.92
C MET A 122 12.36 -28.43 6.51
N GLY A 123 13.38 -27.59 6.39
CA GLY A 123 13.90 -27.08 5.13
C GLY A 123 13.05 -26.02 4.45
N LYS A 124 12.16 -25.34 5.18
CA LYS A 124 11.38 -24.20 4.64
C LYS A 124 12.11 -22.90 4.88
N GLU A 125 12.12 -22.02 3.88
CA GLU A 125 12.71 -20.69 3.99
C GLU A 125 11.62 -19.66 4.31
N PRO A 126 11.78 -18.85 5.39
CA PRO A 126 10.88 -17.74 5.67
C PRO A 126 11.00 -16.65 4.60
N PHE A 127 9.89 -16.12 4.16
CA PHE A 127 9.86 -15.01 3.22
C PHE A 127 8.72 -14.03 3.52
N GLY A 128 8.84 -12.78 3.05
CA GLY A 128 7.79 -11.78 3.11
C GLY A 128 6.90 -11.84 1.88
N SER A 129 5.60 -11.72 2.07
CA SER A 129 4.63 -11.62 0.99
C SER A 129 4.01 -10.23 0.93
N PRO A 130 4.08 -9.50 -0.20
CA PRO A 130 3.42 -8.21 -0.36
C PRO A 130 1.90 -8.34 -0.59
N THR A 131 1.40 -9.57 -0.70
CA THR A 131 -0.02 -9.83 -0.90
C THR A 131 -0.75 -9.93 0.44
N LEU A 132 -1.98 -9.40 0.47
CA LEU A 132 -2.84 -9.44 1.63
C LEU A 132 -3.35 -10.87 1.86
N SER A 133 -3.43 -11.27 3.14
CA SER A 133 -4.04 -12.52 3.57
C SER A 133 -4.82 -12.30 4.87
N ASP A 134 -5.59 -13.29 5.29
CA ASP A 134 -6.34 -13.27 6.56
C ASP A 134 -5.45 -13.07 7.78
N GLN A 135 -4.15 -13.32 7.65
CA GLN A 135 -3.14 -13.04 8.67
C GLN A 135 -3.16 -11.58 9.13
N ALA A 136 -3.52 -10.63 8.26
CA ALA A 136 -3.67 -9.22 8.61
C ALA A 136 -4.78 -8.95 9.66
N LEU A 137 -5.66 -9.92 9.92
CA LEU A 137 -6.73 -9.86 10.92
C LEU A 137 -6.35 -10.61 12.21
N MET A 138 -5.20 -11.28 12.25
CA MET A 138 -4.77 -12.06 13.40
C MET A 138 -3.90 -11.18 14.31
N HIS A 139 -4.37 -10.95 15.54
CA HIS A 139 -3.66 -10.17 16.56
C HIS A 139 -2.71 -11.02 17.41
N PHE A 140 -2.27 -12.16 16.88
CA PHE A 140 -1.34 -13.11 17.51
C PHE A 140 -0.28 -13.54 16.49
N PRO A 141 0.89 -14.04 16.93
CA PRO A 141 1.91 -14.55 16.04
C PRO A 141 1.36 -15.65 15.14
N SER A 142 1.46 -15.48 13.84
CA SER A 142 0.93 -16.39 12.84
C SER A 142 1.87 -16.49 11.64
N VAL A 143 1.83 -17.63 10.97
CA VAL A 143 2.59 -17.88 9.75
C VAL A 143 1.67 -18.41 8.67
N LYS A 144 1.91 -18.01 7.43
CA LYS A 144 1.26 -18.59 6.26
C LYS A 144 2.16 -19.68 5.71
N ILE A 145 1.64 -20.89 5.61
CA ILE A 145 2.33 -22.04 5.02
C ILE A 145 1.37 -22.78 4.10
N GLY A 146 1.87 -23.34 3.03
CA GLY A 146 1.07 -24.12 2.09
C GLY A 146 1.94 -24.70 0.98
N PRO A 147 1.39 -25.64 0.19
CA PRO A 147 2.05 -26.18 -0.99
C PRO A 147 2.11 -25.17 -2.12
N GLY A 148 3.02 -25.39 -3.06
CA GLY A 148 3.15 -24.62 -4.28
C GLY A 148 4.00 -23.36 -4.15
N ASN A 149 3.97 -22.54 -5.21
CA ASN A 149 4.73 -21.31 -5.32
C ASN A 149 3.76 -20.12 -5.50
N SER A 150 3.77 -19.17 -4.58
CA SER A 150 2.90 -17.99 -4.61
C SER A 150 3.10 -17.08 -5.84
N ALA A 151 4.23 -17.19 -6.54
CA ALA A 151 4.45 -16.45 -7.78
C ALA A 151 3.53 -16.90 -8.95
N ARG A 152 2.89 -18.06 -8.83
CA ARG A 152 1.93 -18.56 -9.82
C ARG A 152 0.50 -18.06 -9.56
N SER A 153 0.25 -17.45 -8.40
CA SER A 153 -1.07 -16.92 -8.03
C SER A 153 -1.45 -15.74 -8.92
N HIS A 154 -2.70 -15.71 -9.37
CA HIS A 154 -3.25 -14.70 -10.28
C HIS A 154 -2.59 -14.66 -11.67
N ALA A 155 -1.83 -15.71 -12.04
CA ALA A 155 -1.35 -15.86 -13.41
C ALA A 155 -2.40 -16.51 -14.30
N ALA A 156 -2.33 -16.27 -15.62
CA ALA A 156 -3.05 -17.11 -16.57
C ALA A 156 -2.56 -18.56 -16.41
N ASP A 157 -3.47 -19.50 -16.41
CA ASP A 157 -3.17 -20.94 -16.19
C ASP A 157 -2.53 -21.22 -14.81
N GLU A 158 -3.02 -20.59 -13.75
CA GLU A 158 -2.59 -20.87 -12.37
C GLU A 158 -2.66 -22.37 -12.07
N TYR A 159 -1.57 -22.94 -11.57
CA TYR A 159 -1.47 -24.37 -11.29
C TYR A 159 -0.67 -24.68 -10.03
N ILE A 160 -0.89 -25.90 -9.51
CA ILE A 160 -0.06 -26.51 -8.47
C ILE A 160 0.35 -27.91 -8.92
N GLY A 161 1.58 -28.29 -8.62
CA GLY A 161 2.09 -29.63 -8.91
C GLY A 161 1.59 -30.68 -7.90
N LEU A 162 1.19 -31.85 -8.37
CA LEU A 162 0.75 -32.95 -7.47
C LEU A 162 1.83 -33.36 -6.47
N MET A 163 3.10 -33.30 -6.85
CA MET A 163 4.23 -33.59 -5.97
C MET A 163 4.40 -32.52 -4.88
N GLU A 164 4.05 -31.23 -5.19
CA GLU A 164 4.08 -30.15 -4.20
C GLU A 164 3.00 -30.37 -3.13
N ILE A 165 1.83 -30.87 -3.53
CA ILE A 165 0.74 -31.22 -2.57
C ILE A 165 1.21 -32.36 -1.67
N ARG A 166 1.77 -33.44 -2.24
CA ARG A 166 2.28 -34.58 -1.46
C ARG A 166 3.34 -34.16 -0.46
N ALA A 167 4.34 -33.39 -0.90
CA ALA A 167 5.42 -32.90 -0.04
C ALA A 167 4.97 -31.94 1.07
N ALA A 168 3.74 -31.46 1.02
CA ALA A 168 3.15 -30.61 2.08
C ALA A 168 2.28 -31.41 3.09
N ILE A 169 1.96 -32.67 2.76
CA ILE A 169 1.20 -33.57 3.65
C ILE A 169 2.16 -34.40 4.52
N ASP A 170 3.30 -34.81 3.97
CA ASP A 170 4.38 -35.55 4.65
C ASP A 170 5.18 -34.64 5.60
#